data_1d11f912f11a530dfa3dccc98c79663f
#
_entry.id   1d11f912f11a530dfa3dccc98c79663f
#
_cell.length_a   1.000
_cell.length_b   1.000
_cell.length_c   1.000
_cell.angle_alpha   90.00
_cell.angle_beta   90.00
_cell.angle_gamma   90.00
#
_symmetry.space_group_name_H-M   'P 1'
#
loop_
_entity.id
_entity.type
_entity.pdbx_description
1 polymer ?
#
loop_
_entity_poly.entity_id
_entity_poly.type
_entity_poly.pdbx_seq_one_letter_code
_entity_poly.pdbx_strand_id
1 'polypeptide(L)'
;AIQAAASRIGAPIGHDFCTVSLSDLLTPWDAIRTRLEGAAMGGFVVALYNPVSKKRQKHITEARDILLKHRPADTPVVLARNLGRDGENISVIRLDELGPDKADMLTLVLIGNEQTRFMERGTKKWVYTPRGYAKKMDAVADGAA
;
A
#
# COMPACT_ATOMS: atom_id res chain seq x y z
N ALA A 1 -13.39 -4.00 1.93
CA ALA A 1 -12.41 -4.35 0.88
C ALA A 1 -10.97 -4.39 1.43
N ILE A 2 -10.54 -3.41 2.24
CA ILE A 2 -9.16 -3.33 2.77
C ILE A 2 -8.82 -4.56 3.61
N GLN A 3 -9.66 -4.91 4.58
CA GLN A 3 -9.45 -6.09 5.42
C GLN A 3 -9.49 -7.39 4.61
N ALA A 4 -10.35 -7.47 3.61
CA ALA A 4 -10.41 -8.62 2.72
C ALA A 4 -9.11 -8.76 1.90
N ALA A 5 -8.58 -7.68 1.35
CA ALA A 5 -7.30 -7.68 0.66
C ALA A 5 -6.16 -8.08 1.61
N ALA A 6 -6.12 -7.48 2.79
CA ALA A 6 -5.10 -7.74 3.79
C ALA A 6 -5.09 -9.21 4.24
N SER A 7 -6.26 -9.79 4.52
CA SER A 7 -6.38 -11.17 4.99
C SER A 7 -5.89 -12.20 3.98
N ARG A 8 -5.89 -11.87 2.68
CA ARG A 8 -5.42 -12.78 1.64
C ARG A 8 -3.91 -12.82 1.48
N ILE A 9 -3.22 -11.81 1.97
CA ILE A 9 -1.78 -11.66 1.78
C ILE A 9 -0.99 -11.63 3.09
N GLY A 10 -1.65 -11.55 4.23
CA GLY A 10 -1.01 -11.52 5.54
C GLY A 10 -1.57 -10.42 6.44
N ALA A 11 -0.72 -9.50 6.87
CA ALA A 11 -1.09 -8.39 7.76
C ALA A 11 -0.47 -7.06 7.31
N PRO A 12 -0.67 -6.60 6.06
CA PRO A 12 -0.12 -5.33 5.60
C PRO A 12 -0.64 -4.13 6.40
N ILE A 13 -1.85 -4.22 6.94
CA ILE A 13 -2.48 -3.20 7.80
C ILE A 13 -2.31 -3.50 9.29
N GLY A 14 -1.26 -4.21 9.67
CA GLY A 14 -0.95 -4.52 11.08
C GLY A 14 -0.53 -3.30 11.92
N HIS A 15 -0.28 -2.18 11.28
CA HIS A 15 0.01 -0.88 11.90
C HIS A 15 -1.03 0.16 11.44
N ASP A 16 -0.82 1.43 11.79
CA ASP A 16 -1.72 2.51 11.40
C ASP A 16 -1.84 2.61 9.88
N PHE A 17 -3.04 2.69 9.41
CA PHE A 17 -3.34 2.79 7.98
C PHE A 17 -4.44 3.82 7.74
N CYS A 18 -4.45 4.36 6.54
CA CYS A 18 -5.48 5.28 6.08
C CYS A 18 -5.95 4.94 4.67
N THR A 19 -7.08 5.48 4.29
CA THR A 19 -7.68 5.34 2.96
C THR A 19 -7.72 6.68 2.25
N VAL A 20 -7.33 6.67 0.98
CA VAL A 20 -7.42 7.84 0.11
C VAL A 20 -8.06 7.42 -1.21
N SER A 21 -9.11 8.12 -1.62
CA SER A 21 -9.67 7.96 -2.97
C SER A 21 -8.92 8.88 -3.93
N LEU A 22 -8.49 8.35 -5.05
CA LEU A 22 -7.87 9.14 -6.12
C LEU A 22 -8.90 9.75 -7.08
N SER A 23 -10.20 9.61 -6.79
CA SER A 23 -11.26 10.23 -7.59
C SER A 23 -11.36 11.72 -7.28
N ASP A 24 -11.19 12.53 -8.31
CA ASP A 24 -11.32 13.98 -8.26
C ASP A 24 -12.69 14.50 -8.72
N LEU A 25 -13.68 13.63 -8.81
CA LEU A 25 -15.03 13.99 -9.23
C LEU A 25 -15.72 14.93 -8.23
N LEU A 26 -15.55 14.67 -6.94
CA LEU A 26 -16.18 15.43 -5.86
C LEU A 26 -15.18 16.16 -4.96
N THR A 27 -13.92 15.80 -5.05
CA THR A 27 -12.84 16.36 -4.23
C THR A 27 -11.76 16.93 -5.15
N PRO A 28 -11.35 18.19 -5.00
CA PRO A 28 -10.27 18.76 -5.80
C PRO A 28 -8.97 17.96 -5.64
N TRP A 29 -8.24 17.82 -6.74
CA TRP A 29 -6.99 17.07 -6.74
C TRP A 29 -5.96 17.60 -5.73
N ASP A 30 -5.88 18.91 -5.53
CA ASP A 30 -4.99 19.50 -4.53
C ASP A 30 -5.29 19.04 -3.10
N ALA A 31 -6.57 18.86 -2.76
CA ALA A 31 -6.94 18.30 -1.47
C ALA A 31 -6.53 16.83 -1.33
N ILE A 32 -6.67 16.05 -2.41
CA ILE A 32 -6.21 14.65 -2.44
C ILE A 32 -4.69 14.60 -2.30
N ARG A 33 -3.97 15.45 -3.01
CA ARG A 33 -2.51 15.56 -2.91
C ARG A 33 -2.07 15.87 -1.47
N THR A 34 -2.71 16.82 -0.81
CA THR A 34 -2.44 17.17 0.59
C THR A 34 -2.63 15.96 1.53
N ARG A 35 -3.68 15.16 1.31
CA ARG A 35 -3.93 13.93 2.08
C ARG A 35 -2.83 12.88 1.84
N LEU A 36 -2.39 12.72 0.61
CA LEU A 36 -1.30 11.81 0.26
C LEU A 36 0.02 12.23 0.90
N GLU A 37 0.35 13.53 0.87
CA GLU A 37 1.54 14.07 1.54
C GLU A 37 1.47 13.83 3.05
N GLY A 38 0.33 14.12 3.68
CA GLY A 38 0.13 13.88 5.11
C GLY A 38 0.28 12.39 5.47
N ALA A 39 -0.29 11.51 4.68
CA ALA A 39 -0.17 10.06 4.88
C ALA A 39 1.27 9.58 4.71
N ALA A 40 1.98 10.10 3.72
CA ALA A 40 3.37 9.78 3.46
C ALA A 40 4.28 10.24 4.61
N MET A 41 4.15 11.48 5.02
CA MET A 41 4.91 12.07 6.14
C MET A 41 4.60 11.39 7.47
N GLY A 42 3.34 11.01 7.69
CA GLY A 42 2.89 10.32 8.91
C GLY A 42 3.28 8.85 8.98
N GLY A 43 3.84 8.27 7.92
CA GLY A 43 4.24 6.87 7.90
C GLY A 43 3.07 5.88 7.89
N PHE A 44 1.87 6.29 7.43
CA PHE A 44 0.72 5.41 7.33
C PHE A 44 0.89 4.40 6.19
N VAL A 45 0.41 3.18 6.40
CA VAL A 45 0.06 2.29 5.30
C VAL A 45 -1.13 2.91 4.57
N VAL A 46 -1.09 2.99 3.25
CA VAL A 46 -2.09 3.73 2.47
C VAL A 46 -2.87 2.78 1.57
N ALA A 47 -4.20 2.79 1.71
CA ALA A 47 -5.09 2.13 0.78
C ALA A 47 -5.64 3.15 -0.23
N LEU A 48 -5.39 2.92 -1.51
CA LEU A 48 -5.91 3.77 -2.58
C LEU A 48 -7.15 3.12 -3.20
N TYR A 49 -8.25 3.88 -3.20
CA TYR A 49 -9.47 3.56 -3.93
C TYR A 49 -9.55 4.36 -5.22
N ASN A 50 -10.24 3.82 -6.21
CA ASN A 50 -10.38 4.44 -7.54
C ASN A 50 -9.02 4.85 -8.13
N PRO A 51 -8.05 3.94 -8.19
CA PRO A 51 -6.68 4.29 -8.52
C PRO A 51 -6.53 4.78 -9.96
N VAL A 52 -7.31 4.21 -10.88
CA VAL A 52 -7.24 4.52 -12.32
C VAL A 52 -8.64 4.48 -12.91
N SER A 53 -8.92 5.38 -13.86
CA SER A 53 -10.09 5.29 -14.75
C SER A 53 -9.65 5.55 -16.19
N LYS A 54 -10.55 5.32 -17.16
CA LYS A 54 -10.26 5.60 -18.57
C LYS A 54 -9.81 7.04 -18.83
N LYS A 55 -10.37 8.00 -18.06
CA LYS A 55 -10.06 9.43 -18.17
C LYS A 55 -8.96 9.91 -17.22
N ARG A 56 -8.64 9.12 -16.18
CA ARG A 56 -7.76 9.53 -15.09
C ARG A 56 -6.67 8.49 -14.88
N GLN A 57 -5.56 8.69 -15.55
CA GLN A 57 -4.41 7.76 -15.49
C GLN A 57 -3.20 8.37 -14.79
N LYS A 58 -3.16 9.69 -14.63
CA LYS A 58 -2.00 10.39 -14.06
C LYS A 58 -1.96 10.37 -12.52
N HIS A 59 -3.11 10.28 -11.86
CA HIS A 59 -3.21 10.41 -10.41
C HIS A 59 -2.45 9.33 -9.65
N ILE A 60 -2.48 8.09 -10.12
CA ILE A 60 -1.73 7.00 -9.49
C ILE A 60 -0.22 7.21 -9.58
N THR A 61 0.27 7.76 -10.69
CA THR A 61 1.68 8.11 -10.86
C THR A 61 2.10 9.23 -9.91
N GLU A 62 1.30 10.28 -9.78
CA GLU A 62 1.56 11.35 -8.81
C GLU A 62 1.51 10.83 -7.37
N ALA A 63 0.55 9.98 -7.04
CA ALA A 63 0.47 9.35 -5.71
C ALA A 63 1.73 8.53 -5.41
N ARG A 64 2.18 7.73 -6.36
CA ARG A 64 3.46 7.00 -6.27
C ARG A 64 4.62 7.95 -5.98
N ASP A 65 4.75 9.02 -6.77
CA ASP A 65 5.87 9.95 -6.68
C ASP A 65 5.89 10.70 -5.33
N ILE A 66 4.72 11.06 -4.81
CA ILE A 66 4.59 11.64 -3.46
C ILE A 66 5.10 10.65 -2.40
N LEU A 67 4.66 9.40 -2.47
CA LEU A 67 5.05 8.37 -1.50
C LEU A 67 6.55 8.03 -1.60
N LEU A 68 7.12 8.03 -2.80
CA LEU A 68 8.55 7.77 -3.02
C LEU A 68 9.46 8.82 -2.39
N LYS A 69 8.98 10.03 -2.10
CA LYS A 69 9.75 11.04 -1.36
C LYS A 69 10.00 10.64 0.10
N HIS A 70 9.19 9.73 0.65
CA HIS A 70 9.18 9.39 2.07
C HIS A 70 9.43 7.91 2.34
N ARG A 71 9.50 7.06 1.31
CA ARG A 71 9.60 5.60 1.43
C ARG A 71 10.59 5.02 0.44
N PRO A 72 11.21 3.88 0.77
CA PRO A 72 12.07 3.16 -0.18
C PRO A 72 11.32 2.77 -1.46
N ALA A 73 12.04 2.74 -2.58
CA ALA A 73 11.51 2.34 -3.88
C ALA A 73 10.98 0.90 -3.90
N ASP A 74 11.54 0.03 -3.08
CA ASP A 74 11.14 -1.38 -2.94
C ASP A 74 10.04 -1.62 -1.90
N THR A 75 9.42 -0.56 -1.37
CA THR A 75 8.27 -0.69 -0.46
C THR A 75 7.21 -1.59 -1.09
N PRO A 76 6.74 -2.63 -0.39
CA PRO A 76 5.74 -3.54 -0.92
C PRO A 76 4.41 -2.85 -1.21
N VAL A 77 3.85 -3.13 -2.37
CA VAL A 77 2.52 -2.68 -2.80
C VAL A 77 1.68 -3.90 -3.15
N VAL A 78 0.54 -4.05 -2.50
CA VAL A 78 -0.42 -5.12 -2.79
C VAL A 78 -1.46 -4.60 -3.76
N LEU A 79 -1.65 -5.32 -4.86
CA LEU A 79 -2.70 -5.07 -5.84
C LEU A 79 -3.76 -6.15 -5.68
N ALA A 80 -4.95 -5.76 -5.24
CA ALA A 80 -6.07 -6.67 -5.03
C ALA A 80 -7.19 -6.35 -6.02
N ARG A 81 -7.32 -7.17 -7.04
CA ARG A 81 -8.28 -7.01 -8.13
C ARG A 81 -9.43 -7.98 -7.97
N ASN A 82 -10.65 -7.53 -8.25
CA ASN A 82 -11.87 -8.34 -8.21
C ASN A 82 -12.09 -9.10 -6.90
N LEU A 83 -11.79 -8.48 -5.76
CA LEU A 83 -11.96 -9.11 -4.45
C LEU A 83 -13.38 -9.67 -4.26
N GLY A 84 -13.46 -10.97 -3.93
CA GLY A 84 -14.72 -11.67 -3.71
C GLY A 84 -15.54 -11.94 -4.97
N ARG A 85 -14.93 -11.79 -6.15
CA ARG A 85 -15.57 -12.01 -7.46
C ARG A 85 -14.76 -12.99 -8.30
N ASP A 86 -15.36 -13.47 -9.38
CA ASP A 86 -14.64 -14.28 -10.36
C ASP A 86 -13.46 -13.50 -10.93
N GLY A 87 -12.30 -14.17 -11.06
CA GLY A 87 -11.07 -13.53 -11.49
C GLY A 87 -10.37 -12.72 -10.38
N GLU A 88 -10.66 -13.01 -9.10
CA GLU A 88 -9.90 -12.43 -8.00
C GLU A 88 -8.40 -12.70 -8.19
N ASN A 89 -7.62 -11.65 -8.11
CA ASN A 89 -6.16 -11.72 -8.22
C ASN A 89 -5.50 -10.82 -7.19
N ILE A 90 -4.55 -11.38 -6.45
CA ILE A 90 -3.72 -10.65 -5.50
C ILE A 90 -2.27 -10.76 -5.96
N SER A 91 -1.63 -9.62 -6.17
CA SER A 91 -0.23 -9.55 -6.55
C SER A 91 0.52 -8.53 -5.69
N VAL A 92 1.83 -8.69 -5.63
CA VAL A 92 2.72 -7.78 -4.91
C VAL A 92 3.74 -7.24 -5.89
N ILE A 93 3.87 -5.91 -5.89
CA ILE A 93 4.87 -5.19 -6.68
C ILE A 93 5.66 -4.26 -5.78
N ARG A 94 6.68 -3.62 -6.32
CA ARG A 94 7.44 -2.56 -5.66
C ARG A 94 6.74 -1.22 -5.88
N LEU A 95 6.94 -0.28 -4.97
CA LEU A 95 6.36 1.07 -5.09
C LEU A 95 6.81 1.78 -6.38
N ASP A 96 8.08 1.63 -6.77
CA ASP A 96 8.62 2.24 -8.00
C ASP A 96 8.01 1.65 -9.30
N GLU A 97 7.37 0.49 -9.21
CA GLU A 97 6.68 -0.15 -10.34
C GLU A 97 5.21 0.27 -10.47
N LEU A 98 4.67 0.98 -9.48
CA LEU A 98 3.26 1.36 -9.47
C LEU A 98 2.97 2.39 -10.57
N GLY A 99 1.99 2.09 -11.40
CA GLY A 99 1.59 2.96 -12.50
C GLY A 99 0.20 2.60 -13.03
N PRO A 100 -0.31 3.33 -14.02
CA PRO A 100 -1.65 3.12 -14.56
C PRO A 100 -1.83 1.77 -15.27
N ASP A 101 -0.75 1.13 -15.68
CA ASP A 101 -0.72 -0.21 -16.29
C ASP A 101 -0.91 -1.34 -15.26
N LYS A 102 -0.76 -1.05 -13.97
CA LYS A 102 -0.83 -2.04 -12.88
C LYS A 102 -2.21 -2.15 -12.23
N ALA A 103 -3.08 -1.20 -12.44
CA ALA A 103 -4.36 -1.12 -11.75
C ALA A 103 -5.49 -0.70 -12.69
N ASP A 104 -6.71 -1.03 -12.30
CA ASP A 104 -7.93 -0.59 -12.96
C ASP A 104 -8.97 -0.14 -11.90
N MET A 105 -10.20 0.13 -12.32
CA MET A 105 -11.27 0.55 -11.39
C MET A 105 -11.70 -0.54 -10.41
N LEU A 106 -11.35 -1.79 -10.67
CA LEU A 106 -11.67 -2.95 -9.82
C LEU A 106 -10.49 -3.33 -8.90
N THR A 107 -9.46 -2.52 -8.87
CA THR A 107 -8.24 -2.75 -8.10
C THR A 107 -8.22 -1.88 -6.84
N LEU A 108 -8.01 -2.52 -5.69
CA LEU A 108 -7.59 -1.86 -4.46
C LEU A 108 -6.07 -1.92 -4.38
N VAL A 109 -5.44 -0.80 -4.09
CA VAL A 109 -3.98 -0.69 -3.96
C VAL A 109 -3.64 -0.45 -2.50
N LEU A 110 -2.88 -1.36 -1.88
CA LEU A 110 -2.35 -1.21 -0.52
C LEU A 110 -0.86 -0.92 -0.60
N ILE A 111 -0.45 0.25 -0.16
CA ILE A 111 0.95 0.68 -0.18
C ILE A 111 1.51 0.61 1.23
N GLY A 112 2.53 -0.20 1.43
CA GLY A 112 3.23 -0.33 2.70
C GLY A 112 3.90 0.97 3.14
N ASN A 113 4.30 1.00 4.40
CA ASN A 113 5.19 2.05 4.91
C ASN A 113 6.66 1.54 4.91
N GLU A 114 7.57 2.32 5.45
CA GLU A 114 9.01 2.00 5.52
C GLU A 114 9.32 0.75 6.37
N GLN A 115 8.38 0.29 7.19
CA GLN A 115 8.53 -0.92 8.02
C GLN A 115 7.87 -2.15 7.40
N THR A 116 7.05 -1.99 6.36
CA THR A 116 6.37 -3.10 5.69
C THR A 116 7.37 -4.07 5.09
N ARG A 117 7.13 -5.36 5.31
CA ARG A 117 7.98 -6.46 4.86
C ARG A 117 7.23 -7.36 3.89
N PHE A 118 7.97 -7.89 2.93
CA PHE A 118 7.51 -8.92 2.01
C PHE A 118 8.32 -10.17 2.23
N MET A 119 7.64 -11.32 2.34
CA MET A 119 8.25 -12.63 2.45
C MET A 119 7.65 -13.59 1.43
N GLU A 120 8.48 -14.46 0.87
CA GLU A 120 8.07 -15.50 -0.05
C GLU A 120 8.64 -16.84 0.42
N ARG A 121 7.76 -17.85 0.57
CA ARG A 121 8.16 -19.22 0.90
C ARG A 121 7.39 -20.19 0.00
N GLY A 122 8.12 -20.84 -0.92
CA GLY A 122 7.51 -21.68 -1.93
C GLY A 122 6.56 -20.86 -2.80
N THR A 123 5.28 -21.25 -2.87
CA THR A 123 4.24 -20.51 -3.61
C THR A 123 3.52 -19.45 -2.77
N LYS A 124 3.82 -19.38 -1.47
CA LYS A 124 3.14 -18.46 -0.55
C LYS A 124 3.89 -17.14 -0.43
N LYS A 125 3.14 -16.04 -0.56
CA LYS A 125 3.61 -14.67 -0.41
C LYS A 125 2.92 -14.03 0.77
N TRP A 126 3.70 -13.29 1.57
CA TRP A 126 3.22 -12.62 2.76
C TRP A 126 3.68 -11.18 2.78
N VAL A 127 2.76 -10.27 3.06
CA VAL A 127 3.06 -8.85 3.33
C VAL A 127 2.56 -8.52 4.73
N TYR A 128 3.40 -7.92 5.54
CA TYR A 128 3.02 -7.50 6.88
C TYR A 128 3.74 -6.21 7.28
N THR A 129 3.10 -5.45 8.15
CA THR A 129 3.67 -4.23 8.73
C THR A 129 3.76 -4.41 10.24
N PRO A 130 4.97 -4.53 10.80
CA PRO A 130 5.15 -4.74 12.25
C PRO A 130 4.83 -3.46 13.04
N ARG A 131 4.37 -3.62 14.27
CA ARG A 131 4.03 -2.52 15.20
C ARG A 131 5.23 -2.02 16.02
N GLY A 132 6.42 -2.01 15.46
CA GLY A 132 7.61 -1.51 16.16
C GLY A 132 8.19 -2.45 17.21
N TYR A 133 7.66 -3.65 17.38
CA TYR A 133 8.20 -4.66 18.29
C TYR A 133 9.56 -5.19 17.83
N ALA A 134 9.91 -5.05 16.56
CA ALA A 134 11.19 -5.46 16.02
C ALA A 134 12.35 -4.80 16.78
N LYS A 135 12.28 -3.50 17.05
CA LYS A 135 13.30 -2.78 17.84
C LYS A 135 13.41 -3.28 19.27
N LYS A 136 12.29 -3.74 19.88
CA LYS A 136 12.30 -4.33 21.22
C LYS A 136 12.88 -5.74 21.22
N MET A 137 12.62 -6.52 20.17
CA MET A 137 13.18 -7.87 20.04
C MET A 137 14.68 -7.81 19.78
N ASP A 138 15.14 -6.89 18.92
CA ASP A 138 16.56 -6.66 18.69
C ASP A 138 17.26 -6.16 19.97
N ALA A 139 16.64 -5.22 20.68
CA ALA A 139 17.16 -4.73 21.96
C ALA A 139 17.18 -5.81 23.06
N VAL A 140 16.24 -6.77 23.04
CA VAL A 140 16.24 -7.94 23.94
C VAL A 140 17.29 -8.95 23.52
N ALA A 141 17.51 -9.15 22.23
CA ALA A 141 18.56 -10.03 21.72
C ALA A 141 19.97 -9.46 22.01
N ASP A 142 20.16 -8.15 21.89
CA ASP A 142 21.44 -7.46 22.17
C ASP A 142 21.66 -7.15 23.64
N GLY A 143 20.60 -7.05 24.44
CA GLY A 143 20.62 -6.68 25.84
C GLY A 143 20.19 -7.75 26.84
N ALA A 144 19.95 -8.96 26.38
CA ALA A 144 19.55 -10.10 27.23
C ALA A 144 20.74 -10.76 27.92
N ALA A 145 21.72 -9.95 28.22
CA ALA A 145 22.67 -10.35 29.23
C ALA A 145 22.05 -10.14 30.60
#